data_e25a0970825a1cbbd65f5fd63a56bdca
#
_entry.id   e25a0970825a1cbbd65f5fd63a56bdca
#
_cell.length_a   1.000
_cell.length_b   1.000
_cell.length_c   1.000
_cell.angle_alpha   90.00
_cell.angle_beta   90.00
_cell.angle_gamma   90.00
#
_symmetry.space_group_name_H-M   'P 1'
#
loop_
_entity.id
_entity.type
_entity.pdbx_description
1 polymer ?
#
loop_
_entity_poly.entity_id
_entity_poly.type
_entity_poly.pdbx_seq_one_letter_code
_entity_poly.pdbx_strand_id
1 'polypeptide(L)'
;MSAPSGLTVTLAICTYNRADLLRQTLEGIAAQRFSGSYEVLVIDNNSRDRTAAVVAEFAGAQPAPRHILETQQGLDHARNRAIAEARGEIVLFGDDDIVVQPDWIEQMTAPLRADSAQRIGAVGGEVIPVFPDGLPDWVREWHSPLAFRADAGPLDAKQSPMGANLALPAWVFKKLGPFSTTLDRNGKNYFGGGDAEMIRRVRAAGLAVWFVPAARIEHVMPASRTTFAYATRHAFDSARSRVVDRAGQPGATGYLASRYLANVGKALGFALLALLNGIVFRRGAAKKALVRAWRSCGYLYQIPRSLRGKI
;
A
#
# COMPACT_ATOMS: atom_id res chain seq x y z
N MET A 1 -5.70 -13.89 32.38
CA MET A 1 -4.66 -13.12 31.64
C MET A 1 -3.63 -14.16 31.17
N SER A 2 -3.68 -14.57 29.88
CA SER A 2 -2.64 -15.42 29.31
C SER A 2 -1.32 -14.65 29.31
N ALA A 3 -0.22 -15.31 29.72
CA ALA A 3 1.12 -14.76 29.65
C ALA A 3 1.37 -14.21 28.24
N PRO A 4 2.08 -13.08 28.10
CA PRO A 4 2.44 -12.59 26.77
C PRO A 4 3.14 -13.69 26.01
N SER A 5 2.75 -13.92 24.77
CA SER A 5 3.26 -15.01 23.89
C SER A 5 4.74 -14.90 23.58
N GLY A 6 5.48 -14.02 24.21
CA GLY A 6 6.91 -13.78 23.97
C GLY A 6 7.23 -13.23 22.55
N LEU A 7 6.27 -13.21 21.64
CA LEU A 7 6.42 -12.69 20.28
C LEU A 7 6.13 -11.20 20.24
N THR A 8 7.13 -10.40 19.88
CA THR A 8 7.01 -8.95 19.78
C THR A 8 6.39 -8.53 18.45
N VAL A 9 6.77 -9.16 17.34
CA VAL A 9 6.40 -8.75 15.99
C VAL A 9 5.88 -9.91 15.16
N THR A 10 4.78 -9.70 14.44
CA THR A 10 4.39 -10.49 13.28
C THR A 10 4.71 -9.70 12.03
N LEU A 11 5.68 -10.17 11.23
CA LEU A 11 5.95 -9.64 9.91
C LEU A 11 5.04 -10.36 8.90
N ALA A 12 4.18 -9.60 8.23
CA ALA A 12 3.18 -10.09 7.29
C ALA A 12 3.51 -9.66 5.85
N ILE A 13 3.75 -10.64 4.98
CA ILE A 13 3.97 -10.45 3.54
C ILE A 13 2.77 -11.04 2.79
N CYS A 14 2.02 -10.18 2.09
CA CYS A 14 0.92 -10.60 1.24
C CYS A 14 1.41 -10.74 -0.20
N THR A 15 1.11 -11.87 -0.86
CA THR A 15 1.60 -12.15 -2.21
C THR A 15 0.51 -12.74 -3.11
N TYR A 16 0.63 -12.49 -4.43
CA TYR A 16 -0.22 -13.08 -5.45
C TYR A 16 0.50 -13.20 -6.79
N ASN A 17 0.83 -14.43 -7.21
CA ASN A 17 1.47 -14.73 -8.50
C ASN A 17 2.76 -13.94 -8.74
N ARG A 18 3.68 -13.92 -7.74
CA ARG A 18 4.94 -13.17 -7.77
C ARG A 18 6.09 -13.92 -7.09
N ALA A 19 6.18 -15.22 -7.34
CA ALA A 19 7.13 -16.10 -6.68
C ALA A 19 8.58 -15.58 -6.69
N ASP A 20 9.04 -15.01 -7.82
CA ASP A 20 10.44 -14.57 -7.95
C ASP A 20 10.73 -13.29 -7.15
N LEU A 21 9.78 -12.35 -7.07
CA LEU A 21 9.89 -11.15 -6.24
C LEU A 21 9.80 -11.51 -4.75
N LEU A 22 8.86 -12.41 -4.39
CA LEU A 22 8.72 -12.92 -3.04
C LEU A 22 10.02 -13.57 -2.55
N ARG A 23 10.73 -14.35 -3.40
CA ARG A 23 12.02 -14.94 -3.04
C ARG A 23 13.02 -13.87 -2.60
N GLN A 24 13.19 -12.81 -3.40
CA GLN A 24 14.11 -11.70 -3.08
C GLN A 24 13.72 -11.01 -1.77
N THR A 25 12.43 -10.80 -1.55
CA THR A 25 11.93 -10.23 -0.29
C THR A 25 12.23 -11.13 0.90
N LEU A 26 12.01 -12.46 0.78
CA LEU A 26 12.28 -13.41 1.86
C LEU A 26 13.79 -13.56 2.15
N GLU A 27 14.66 -13.42 1.16
CA GLU A 27 16.12 -13.37 1.37
C GLU A 27 16.51 -12.18 2.26
N GLY A 28 15.96 -11.00 2.02
CA GLY A 28 16.17 -9.81 2.85
C GLY A 28 15.58 -9.96 4.26
N ILE A 29 14.45 -10.65 4.38
CA ILE A 29 13.80 -10.93 5.68
C ILE A 29 14.62 -11.96 6.48
N ALA A 30 15.16 -12.99 5.84
CA ALA A 30 16.02 -13.97 6.52
C ALA A 30 17.33 -13.36 7.07
N ALA A 31 17.77 -12.24 6.51
CA ALA A 31 18.95 -11.48 6.96
C ALA A 31 18.65 -10.43 8.04
N GLN A 32 17.41 -10.35 8.55
CA GLN A 32 17.05 -9.35 9.55
C GLN A 32 17.77 -9.56 10.89
N ARG A 33 18.19 -8.44 11.48
CA ARG A 33 18.76 -8.35 12.82
C ARG A 33 17.77 -7.61 13.71
N PHE A 34 17.13 -8.34 14.60
CA PHE A 34 16.13 -7.81 15.51
C PHE A 34 16.42 -8.25 16.93
N SER A 35 16.38 -7.32 17.89
CA SER A 35 16.69 -7.59 19.29
C SER A 35 15.56 -8.33 20.04
N GLY A 36 14.35 -8.35 19.47
CA GLY A 36 13.19 -9.05 20.00
C GLY A 36 12.92 -10.37 19.29
N SER A 37 11.74 -10.94 19.54
CA SER A 37 11.23 -12.13 18.87
C SER A 37 10.21 -11.77 17.78
N TYR A 38 10.29 -12.41 16.62
CA TYR A 38 9.33 -12.18 15.54
C TYR A 38 8.96 -13.48 14.83
N GLU A 39 7.80 -13.47 14.19
CA GLU A 39 7.38 -14.50 13.23
C GLU A 39 7.23 -13.86 11.85
N VAL A 40 7.31 -14.71 10.81
CA VAL A 40 7.06 -14.32 9.42
C VAL A 40 5.83 -15.04 8.92
N LEU A 41 4.82 -14.30 8.46
CA LEU A 41 3.65 -14.82 7.77
C LEU A 41 3.74 -14.48 6.29
N VAL A 42 3.65 -15.48 5.42
CA VAL A 42 3.43 -15.29 3.99
C VAL A 42 1.99 -15.64 3.69
N ILE A 43 1.18 -14.63 3.42
CA ILE A 43 -0.22 -14.80 3.05
C ILE A 43 -0.31 -14.91 1.53
N ASP A 44 -0.48 -16.13 1.06
CA ASP A 44 -0.66 -16.45 -0.34
C ASP A 44 -2.11 -16.22 -0.75
N ASN A 45 -2.38 -15.16 -1.47
CA ASN A 45 -3.72 -14.78 -1.88
C ASN A 45 -4.18 -15.57 -3.13
N ASN A 46 -4.16 -16.91 -3.01
CA ASN A 46 -4.60 -17.85 -4.04
C ASN A 46 -3.73 -17.81 -5.31
N SER A 47 -2.41 -17.86 -5.16
CA SER A 47 -1.46 -17.92 -6.26
C SER A 47 -1.56 -19.25 -7.02
N ARG A 48 -1.17 -19.22 -8.29
CA ARG A 48 -1.13 -20.39 -9.19
C ARG A 48 0.28 -20.66 -9.75
N ASP A 49 1.25 -19.87 -9.33
CA ASP A 49 2.65 -19.99 -9.69
C ASP A 49 3.43 -20.82 -8.64
N ARG A 50 4.74 -20.66 -8.56
CA ARG A 50 5.61 -21.37 -7.63
C ARG A 50 5.65 -20.77 -6.22
N THR A 51 4.70 -19.89 -5.83
CA THR A 51 4.71 -19.19 -4.53
C THR A 51 4.89 -20.14 -3.35
N ALA A 52 4.09 -21.20 -3.25
CA ALA A 52 4.21 -22.17 -2.15
C ALA A 52 5.57 -22.86 -2.11
N ALA A 53 6.13 -23.21 -3.27
CA ALA A 53 7.45 -23.83 -3.37
C ALA A 53 8.56 -22.86 -2.91
N VAL A 54 8.46 -21.57 -3.29
CA VAL A 54 9.40 -20.54 -2.85
C VAL A 54 9.37 -20.39 -1.32
N VAL A 55 8.20 -20.34 -0.70
CA VAL A 55 8.12 -20.26 0.78
C VAL A 55 8.78 -21.46 1.44
N ALA A 56 8.59 -22.68 0.89
CA ALA A 56 9.19 -23.90 1.41
C ALA A 56 10.74 -23.90 1.36
N GLU A 57 11.35 -23.18 0.43
CA GLU A 57 12.82 -23.05 0.36
C GLU A 57 13.41 -22.36 1.62
N PHE A 58 12.61 -21.55 2.31
CA PHE A 58 13.00 -20.86 3.55
C PHE A 58 12.64 -21.61 4.83
N ALA A 59 12.30 -22.90 4.75
CA ALA A 59 11.96 -23.71 5.93
C ALA A 59 13.10 -23.81 6.96
N GLY A 60 14.36 -23.61 6.52
CA GLY A 60 15.55 -23.57 7.40
C GLY A 60 15.87 -22.19 7.98
N ALA A 61 15.14 -21.14 7.62
CA ALA A 61 15.36 -19.81 8.16
C ALA A 61 14.92 -19.69 9.63
N GLN A 62 15.45 -18.69 10.33
CA GLN A 62 15.14 -18.41 11.73
C GLN A 62 14.64 -16.96 11.90
N PRO A 63 13.31 -16.75 12.06
CA PRO A 63 12.23 -17.75 12.05
C PRO A 63 11.88 -18.22 10.63
N ALA A 64 11.45 -19.47 10.52
CA ALA A 64 10.91 -20.01 9.28
C ALA A 64 9.56 -19.33 8.94
N PRO A 65 9.29 -18.94 7.69
CA PRO A 65 8.03 -18.34 7.31
C PRO A 65 6.88 -19.35 7.36
N ARG A 66 5.74 -18.94 7.91
CA ARG A 66 4.49 -19.70 7.88
C ARG A 66 3.75 -19.35 6.58
N HIS A 67 3.53 -20.35 5.71
CA HIS A 67 2.69 -20.22 4.51
C HIS A 67 1.22 -20.35 4.87
N ILE A 68 0.41 -19.34 4.53
CA ILE A 68 -1.02 -19.31 4.83
C ILE A 68 -1.78 -18.96 3.56
N LEU A 69 -2.67 -19.85 3.13
CA LEU A 69 -3.54 -19.62 1.98
C LEU A 69 -4.73 -18.75 2.36
N GLU A 70 -4.96 -17.69 1.59
CA GLU A 70 -6.18 -16.88 1.62
C GLU A 70 -6.90 -17.00 0.27
N THR A 71 -8.07 -17.63 0.29
CA THR A 71 -8.84 -17.95 -0.92
C THR A 71 -9.68 -16.79 -1.43
N GLN A 72 -10.03 -15.82 -0.58
CA GLN A 72 -10.72 -14.61 -1.00
C GLN A 72 -9.73 -13.65 -1.65
N GLN A 73 -9.89 -13.46 -2.95
CA GLN A 73 -8.99 -12.65 -3.74
C GLN A 73 -9.08 -11.18 -3.36
N GLY A 74 -7.97 -10.60 -2.89
CA GLY A 74 -7.85 -9.18 -2.55
C GLY A 74 -6.73 -8.92 -1.55
N LEU A 75 -6.02 -7.80 -1.72
CA LEU A 75 -4.90 -7.43 -0.86
C LEU A 75 -5.35 -7.21 0.60
N ASP A 76 -6.50 -6.54 0.79
CA ASP A 76 -7.01 -6.27 2.13
C ASP A 76 -7.64 -7.54 2.76
N HIS A 77 -8.14 -8.50 1.96
CA HIS A 77 -8.46 -9.84 2.43
C HIS A 77 -7.21 -10.56 2.96
N ALA A 78 -6.10 -10.53 2.21
CA ALA A 78 -4.84 -11.11 2.66
C ALA A 78 -4.29 -10.43 3.91
N ARG A 79 -4.33 -9.10 4.00
CA ARG A 79 -3.93 -8.36 5.20
C ARG A 79 -4.79 -8.72 6.42
N ASN A 80 -6.10 -8.85 6.22
CA ASN A 80 -7.02 -9.25 7.29
C ASN A 80 -6.76 -10.70 7.74
N ARG A 81 -6.40 -11.58 6.82
CA ARG A 81 -5.95 -12.92 7.18
C ARG A 81 -4.66 -12.86 7.99
N ALA A 82 -3.70 -12.02 7.63
CA ALA A 82 -2.49 -11.82 8.41
C ALA A 82 -2.80 -11.34 9.84
N ILE A 83 -3.71 -10.38 10.00
CA ILE A 83 -4.16 -9.89 11.31
C ILE A 83 -4.77 -11.02 12.15
N ALA A 84 -5.59 -11.88 11.56
CA ALA A 84 -6.23 -13.00 12.26
C ALA A 84 -5.23 -14.07 12.71
N GLU A 85 -4.17 -14.29 11.95
CA GLU A 85 -3.12 -15.28 12.21
C GLU A 85 -1.94 -14.75 13.04
N ALA A 86 -1.86 -13.42 13.20
CA ALA A 86 -0.77 -12.74 13.90
C ALA A 86 -0.76 -13.11 15.40
N ARG A 87 0.45 -13.41 15.90
CA ARG A 87 0.71 -13.73 17.30
C ARG A 87 1.51 -12.65 18.01
N GLY A 88 2.15 -11.75 17.25
CA GLY A 88 2.93 -10.63 17.76
C GLY A 88 2.08 -9.49 18.31
N GLU A 89 2.66 -8.71 19.18
CA GLU A 89 2.04 -7.49 19.73
C GLU A 89 1.98 -6.36 18.67
N ILE A 90 2.85 -6.41 17.67
CA ILE A 90 2.94 -5.49 16.55
C ILE A 90 2.80 -6.29 15.25
N VAL A 91 1.95 -5.82 14.32
CA VAL A 91 1.87 -6.36 12.96
C VAL A 91 2.58 -5.39 12.03
N LEU A 92 3.66 -5.85 11.41
CA LEU A 92 4.44 -5.13 10.41
C LEU A 92 4.11 -5.68 9.03
N PHE A 93 3.55 -4.85 8.16
CA PHE A 93 3.24 -5.20 6.77
C PHE A 93 4.38 -4.80 5.85
N GLY A 94 4.72 -5.72 4.96
CA GLY A 94 5.57 -5.51 3.80
C GLY A 94 4.92 -6.08 2.55
N ASP A 95 5.25 -5.54 1.38
CA ASP A 95 4.85 -6.12 0.09
C ASP A 95 5.84 -7.21 -0.34
N ASP A 96 5.47 -8.03 -1.31
CA ASP A 96 6.26 -9.13 -1.84
C ASP A 96 7.34 -8.69 -2.86
N ASP A 97 7.49 -7.39 -3.08
CA ASP A 97 8.41 -6.76 -4.02
C ASP A 97 9.29 -5.69 -3.36
N ILE A 98 9.71 -5.93 -2.10
CA ILE A 98 10.56 -5.00 -1.35
C ILE A 98 11.96 -5.56 -1.08
N VAL A 99 12.93 -4.64 -1.04
CA VAL A 99 14.28 -4.90 -0.52
C VAL A 99 14.44 -4.11 0.77
N VAL A 100 14.80 -4.80 1.85
CA VAL A 100 14.84 -4.24 3.20
C VAL A 100 16.26 -4.17 3.74
N GLN A 101 16.54 -3.17 4.58
CA GLN A 101 17.80 -3.09 5.32
C GLN A 101 17.83 -4.13 6.46
N PRO A 102 19.01 -4.61 6.89
CA PRO A 102 19.11 -5.64 7.93
C PRO A 102 18.52 -5.28 9.30
N ASP A 103 18.29 -4.02 9.58
CA ASP A 103 17.69 -3.51 10.82
C ASP A 103 16.26 -2.96 10.65
N TRP A 104 15.61 -3.26 9.52
CA TRP A 104 14.30 -2.73 9.16
C TRP A 104 13.21 -3.02 10.21
N ILE A 105 13.13 -4.27 10.72
CA ILE A 105 12.15 -4.62 11.76
C ILE A 105 12.41 -3.81 13.04
N GLU A 106 13.67 -3.65 13.43
CA GLU A 106 14.07 -2.88 14.61
C GLU A 106 13.62 -1.43 14.47
N GLN A 107 13.96 -0.77 13.35
CA GLN A 107 13.63 0.62 13.08
C GLN A 107 12.11 0.86 13.01
N MET A 108 11.36 -0.01 12.32
CA MET A 108 9.91 0.11 12.20
C MET A 108 9.18 -0.02 13.52
N THR A 109 9.69 -0.84 14.43
CA THR A 109 8.97 -1.19 15.66
C THR A 109 9.43 -0.42 16.89
N ALA A 110 10.61 0.19 16.85
CA ALA A 110 11.18 0.93 17.98
C ALA A 110 10.24 1.99 18.57
N PRO A 111 9.56 2.86 17.78
CA PRO A 111 8.63 3.83 18.35
C PRO A 111 7.45 3.19 19.08
N LEU A 112 6.92 2.07 18.57
CA LEU A 112 5.79 1.35 19.17
C LEU A 112 6.19 0.66 20.46
N ARG A 113 7.40 0.08 20.52
CA ARG A 113 7.94 -0.58 21.72
C ARG A 113 8.25 0.43 22.83
N ALA A 114 8.62 1.65 22.46
CA ALA A 114 8.88 2.73 23.41
C ALA A 114 7.59 3.44 23.91
N ASP A 115 6.45 3.27 23.22
CA ASP A 115 5.19 3.95 23.53
C ASP A 115 4.36 3.22 24.58
N SER A 116 4.79 3.23 25.82
CA SER A 116 4.04 2.62 26.95
C SER A 116 2.65 3.23 27.16
N ALA A 117 2.45 4.47 26.72
CA ALA A 117 1.17 5.18 26.83
C ALA A 117 0.18 4.88 25.70
N GLN A 118 0.55 4.03 24.74
CA GLN A 118 -0.27 3.62 23.59
C GLN A 118 -0.87 4.80 22.80
N ARG A 119 -0.07 5.84 22.56
CA ARG A 119 -0.47 7.04 21.80
C ARG A 119 -0.20 6.92 20.29
N ILE A 120 0.69 6.00 19.91
CA ILE A 120 1.05 5.74 18.50
C ILE A 120 0.20 4.59 17.97
N GLY A 121 -0.64 4.87 16.97
CA GLY A 121 -1.50 3.87 16.35
C GLY A 121 -0.93 3.28 15.07
N ALA A 122 0.04 3.93 14.44
CA ALA A 122 0.71 3.42 13.26
C ALA A 122 2.10 4.04 13.09
N VAL A 123 3.02 3.27 12.51
CA VAL A 123 4.36 3.71 12.11
C VAL A 123 4.54 3.38 10.63
N GLY A 124 5.06 4.33 9.87
CA GLY A 124 5.48 4.12 8.49
C GLY A 124 6.95 4.48 8.28
N GLY A 125 7.58 3.84 7.31
CA GLY A 125 8.94 4.12 6.90
C GLY A 125 9.03 4.71 5.49
N GLU A 126 10.23 5.10 5.09
CA GLU A 126 10.51 5.59 3.75
C GLU A 126 10.35 4.48 2.70
N VAL A 127 9.77 4.84 1.54
CA VAL A 127 9.61 3.92 0.40
C VAL A 127 10.25 4.53 -0.83
N ILE A 128 11.27 3.86 -1.36
CA ILE A 128 12.01 4.30 -2.54
C ILE A 128 11.68 3.38 -3.70
N PRO A 129 11.02 3.86 -4.75
CA PRO A 129 10.76 3.05 -5.93
C PRO A 129 12.08 2.80 -6.71
N VAL A 130 12.36 1.54 -7.01
CA VAL A 130 13.52 1.10 -7.79
C VAL A 130 13.04 0.47 -9.10
N PHE A 131 13.70 0.80 -10.20
CA PHE A 131 13.32 0.39 -11.55
C PHE A 131 14.48 -0.40 -12.21
N PRO A 132 14.58 -1.72 -12.00
CA PRO A 132 15.64 -2.53 -12.56
C PRO A 132 15.74 -2.42 -14.10
N ASP A 133 14.58 -2.32 -14.76
CA ASP A 133 14.47 -2.22 -16.23
C ASP A 133 14.49 -0.76 -16.73
N GLY A 134 14.82 0.20 -15.86
CA GLY A 134 14.81 1.63 -16.17
C GLY A 134 13.44 2.28 -16.04
N LEU A 135 13.46 3.62 -15.93
CA LEU A 135 12.26 4.45 -15.77
C LEU A 135 12.12 5.39 -16.96
N PRO A 136 11.09 5.22 -17.79
CA PRO A 136 10.82 6.14 -18.89
C PRO A 136 10.55 7.58 -18.38
N ASP A 137 11.12 8.60 -19.03
CA ASP A 137 11.03 10.01 -18.57
C ASP A 137 9.59 10.51 -18.45
N TRP A 138 8.66 9.98 -19.24
CA TRP A 138 7.27 10.42 -19.24
C TRP A 138 6.50 9.99 -17.98
N VAL A 139 6.99 9.00 -17.18
CA VAL A 139 6.38 8.57 -15.91
C VAL A 139 7.15 9.01 -14.68
N ARG A 140 8.36 9.55 -14.82
CA ARG A 140 9.28 9.89 -13.73
C ARG A 140 8.63 10.73 -12.62
N GLU A 141 7.79 11.71 -12.99
CA GLU A 141 7.12 12.60 -12.03
C GLU A 141 6.13 11.91 -11.09
N TRP A 142 5.73 10.66 -11.38
CA TRP A 142 4.77 9.91 -10.56
C TRP A 142 5.42 8.86 -9.66
N HIS A 143 6.73 8.76 -9.71
CA HIS A 143 7.52 7.76 -9.00
C HIS A 143 8.60 8.43 -8.14
N SER A 144 8.20 9.39 -7.32
CA SER A 144 9.08 9.97 -6.31
C SER A 144 9.12 9.09 -5.06
N PRO A 145 10.23 9.09 -4.32
CA PRO A 145 10.28 8.49 -3.00
C PRO A 145 9.16 9.01 -2.10
N LEU A 146 8.57 8.13 -1.30
CA LEU A 146 7.64 8.49 -0.26
C LEU A 146 8.42 8.75 1.03
N ALA A 147 8.91 9.97 1.17
CA ALA A 147 9.63 10.48 2.32
C ALA A 147 8.93 11.75 2.83
N PHE A 148 8.54 11.76 4.10
CA PHE A 148 7.76 12.86 4.67
C PHE A 148 8.57 13.80 5.56
N ARG A 149 9.62 13.28 6.19
CA ARG A 149 10.43 13.97 7.20
C ARG A 149 11.86 13.49 7.12
N ALA A 150 12.81 14.36 7.55
CA ALA A 150 14.21 13.99 7.70
C ALA A 150 14.45 13.18 8.99
N ASP A 151 13.71 13.48 10.08
CA ASP A 151 13.84 12.85 11.38
C ASP A 151 12.59 12.03 11.74
N ALA A 152 12.73 11.06 12.65
CA ALA A 152 11.60 10.30 13.16
C ALA A 152 10.63 11.20 13.94
N GLY A 153 9.33 11.01 13.73
CA GLY A 153 8.33 11.82 14.41
C GLY A 153 6.90 11.68 13.86
N PRO A 154 5.94 12.40 14.44
CA PRO A 154 4.55 12.33 14.01
C PRO A 154 4.36 12.93 12.62
N LEU A 155 3.46 12.33 11.85
CA LEU A 155 3.04 12.80 10.53
C LEU A 155 1.87 13.77 10.62
N ASP A 156 1.87 14.77 9.74
CA ASP A 156 0.75 15.68 9.55
C ASP A 156 -0.51 14.95 9.01
N ALA A 157 -1.67 15.60 9.20
CA ALA A 157 -2.97 15.01 8.85
C ALA A 157 -3.11 14.64 7.35
N LYS A 158 -2.35 15.30 6.46
CA LYS A 158 -2.38 15.06 5.02
C LYS A 158 -1.38 14.00 4.54
N GLN A 159 -0.45 13.58 5.39
CA GLN A 159 0.58 12.61 5.07
C GLN A 159 0.09 11.23 5.48
N SER A 160 0.27 10.22 4.66
CA SER A 160 -0.13 8.83 4.94
C SER A 160 0.98 7.87 4.51
N PRO A 161 1.47 7.02 5.40
CA PRO A 161 2.42 5.99 5.02
C PRO A 161 1.77 4.99 4.06
N MET A 162 2.60 4.26 3.34
CA MET A 162 2.20 3.21 2.39
C MET A 162 2.13 1.86 3.10
N GLY A 163 1.16 1.05 2.73
CA GLY A 163 0.97 -0.29 3.28
C GLY A 163 2.13 -1.26 3.06
N ALA A 164 3.00 -0.98 2.08
CA ALA A 164 4.24 -1.74 1.84
C ALA A 164 5.30 -1.56 2.94
N ASN A 165 5.16 -0.54 3.80
CA ASN A 165 6.09 -0.23 4.89
C ASN A 165 5.30 0.38 6.07
N LEU A 166 4.48 -0.46 6.73
CA LEU A 166 3.50 -0.01 7.71
C LEU A 166 3.42 -0.97 8.90
N ALA A 167 3.63 -0.47 10.11
CA ALA A 167 3.46 -1.21 11.35
C ALA A 167 2.31 -0.64 12.18
N LEU A 168 1.48 -1.51 12.77
CA LEU A 168 0.44 -1.15 13.71
C LEU A 168 0.47 -2.11 14.92
N PRO A 169 0.21 -1.60 16.14
CA PRO A 169 -0.01 -2.47 17.28
C PRO A 169 -1.25 -3.36 17.08
N ALA A 170 -1.19 -4.60 17.50
CA ALA A 170 -2.31 -5.56 17.34
C ALA A 170 -3.59 -5.08 18.05
N TRP A 171 -3.47 -4.32 19.15
CA TRP A 171 -4.63 -3.74 19.84
C TRP A 171 -5.40 -2.70 19.00
N VAL A 172 -4.73 -2.04 18.03
CA VAL A 172 -5.38 -1.09 17.11
C VAL A 172 -6.45 -1.80 16.29
N PHE A 173 -6.16 -3.00 15.77
CA PHE A 173 -7.15 -3.78 15.01
C PHE A 173 -8.31 -4.26 15.90
N LYS A 174 -8.05 -4.57 17.16
CA LYS A 174 -9.14 -4.89 18.13
C LYS A 174 -10.04 -3.69 18.39
N LYS A 175 -9.47 -2.49 18.44
CA LYS A 175 -10.19 -1.24 18.71
C LYS A 175 -10.91 -0.68 17.49
N LEU A 176 -10.27 -0.71 16.32
CA LEU A 176 -10.74 -0.02 15.10
C LEU A 176 -11.29 -0.99 14.04
N GLY A 177 -11.10 -2.30 14.22
CA GLY A 177 -11.43 -3.31 13.20
C GLY A 177 -10.33 -3.49 12.15
N PRO A 178 -10.49 -4.51 11.28
CA PRO A 178 -9.54 -4.87 10.22
C PRO A 178 -9.56 -3.85 9.06
N PHE A 179 -8.76 -4.06 8.02
CA PHE A 179 -8.81 -3.27 6.79
C PHE A 179 -10.16 -3.41 6.09
N SER A 180 -10.63 -2.31 5.49
CA SER A 180 -11.86 -2.33 4.69
C SER A 180 -11.64 -2.99 3.34
N THR A 181 -12.39 -4.03 3.05
CA THR A 181 -12.33 -4.74 1.77
C THR A 181 -13.08 -4.03 0.62
N THR A 182 -13.74 -2.91 0.90
CA THR A 182 -14.46 -2.11 -0.10
C THR A 182 -13.53 -1.46 -1.13
N LEU A 183 -12.28 -1.16 -0.73
CA LEU A 183 -11.26 -0.53 -1.57
C LEU A 183 -10.22 -1.52 -2.08
N ASP A 184 -10.53 -2.80 -2.08
CA ASP A 184 -9.58 -3.86 -2.26
C ASP A 184 -9.10 -4.03 -3.71
N ARG A 185 -7.79 -4.31 -3.85
CA ARG A 185 -7.16 -4.67 -5.11
C ARG A 185 -7.29 -6.19 -5.31
N ASN A 186 -8.11 -6.61 -6.26
CA ASN A 186 -8.46 -8.02 -6.46
C ASN A 186 -7.96 -8.63 -7.79
N GLY A 187 -6.88 -8.11 -8.36
CA GLY A 187 -6.32 -8.57 -9.64
C GLY A 187 -7.10 -8.13 -10.89
N LYS A 188 -8.38 -7.76 -10.76
CA LYS A 188 -9.22 -7.25 -11.86
C LYS A 188 -9.23 -5.73 -11.96
N ASN A 189 -8.87 -5.04 -10.89
CA ASN A 189 -8.79 -3.58 -10.79
C ASN A 189 -7.51 -3.15 -10.06
N TYR A 190 -7.18 -1.86 -10.15
CA TYR A 190 -6.12 -1.23 -9.38
C TYR A 190 -6.69 -0.33 -8.29
N PHE A 191 -7.77 -0.75 -7.62
CA PHE A 191 -8.25 -0.06 -6.44
C PHE A 191 -7.16 -0.05 -5.37
N GLY A 192 -7.22 0.92 -4.52
CA GLY A 192 -6.27 1.07 -3.41
C GLY A 192 -6.76 2.13 -2.46
N GLY A 193 -6.12 2.20 -1.30
CA GLY A 193 -6.45 3.17 -0.27
C GLY A 193 -6.93 2.53 1.04
N GLY A 194 -6.91 1.20 1.14
CA GLY A 194 -7.19 0.51 2.41
C GLY A 194 -6.25 0.95 3.53
N ASP A 195 -4.96 1.12 3.22
CA ASP A 195 -3.96 1.69 4.13
C ASP A 195 -4.31 3.14 4.54
N ALA A 196 -4.63 4.01 3.57
CA ALA A 196 -5.02 5.40 3.87
C ALA A 196 -6.33 5.48 4.67
N GLU A 197 -7.27 4.59 4.42
CA GLU A 197 -8.51 4.45 5.17
C GLU A 197 -8.23 4.03 6.63
N MET A 198 -7.39 3.03 6.85
CA MET A 198 -6.95 2.61 8.19
C MET A 198 -6.26 3.76 8.92
N ILE A 199 -5.32 4.46 8.28
CA ILE A 199 -4.63 5.63 8.86
C ILE A 199 -5.61 6.74 9.24
N ARG A 200 -6.67 6.94 8.46
CA ARG A 200 -7.73 7.91 8.80
C ARG A 200 -8.48 7.48 10.06
N ARG A 201 -8.81 6.18 10.22
CA ARG A 201 -9.43 5.65 11.45
C ARG A 201 -8.51 5.80 12.66
N VAL A 202 -7.22 5.50 12.50
CA VAL A 202 -6.21 5.70 13.54
C VAL A 202 -6.23 7.14 14.05
N ARG A 203 -6.20 8.12 13.14
CA ARG A 203 -6.26 9.55 13.51
C ARG A 203 -7.60 9.96 14.12
N ALA A 204 -8.71 9.46 13.60
CA ALA A 204 -10.04 9.75 14.14
C ALA A 204 -10.20 9.22 15.59
N ALA A 205 -9.44 8.19 15.96
CA ALA A 205 -9.37 7.67 17.31
C ALA A 205 -8.42 8.47 18.24
N GLY A 206 -7.84 9.59 17.76
CA GLY A 206 -6.91 10.43 18.52
C GLY A 206 -5.49 9.88 18.61
N LEU A 207 -5.14 8.87 17.81
CA LEU A 207 -3.83 8.24 17.83
C LEU A 207 -2.88 8.91 16.84
N ALA A 208 -1.60 8.99 17.23
CA ALA A 208 -0.55 9.50 16.36
C ALA A 208 -0.20 8.49 15.25
N VAL A 209 0.15 9.02 14.08
CA VAL A 209 0.79 8.27 13.00
C VAL A 209 2.23 8.75 12.93
N TRP A 210 3.17 7.85 13.12
CA TRP A 210 4.59 8.14 13.22
C TRP A 210 5.33 7.80 11.92
N PHE A 211 6.43 8.47 11.65
CA PHE A 211 7.29 8.18 10.50
C PHE A 211 8.73 7.98 10.95
N VAL A 212 9.38 6.96 10.42
CA VAL A 212 10.78 6.64 10.70
C VAL A 212 11.54 6.58 9.36
N PRO A 213 12.28 7.62 8.97
CA PRO A 213 13.01 7.63 7.70
C PRO A 213 14.09 6.55 7.62
N ALA A 214 14.69 6.16 8.76
CA ALA A 214 15.67 5.08 8.83
C ALA A 214 15.09 3.71 8.50
N ALA A 215 13.77 3.50 8.71
CA ALA A 215 13.06 2.28 8.33
C ALA A 215 12.73 2.27 6.82
N ARG A 216 13.78 2.36 6.01
CA ARG A 216 13.70 2.51 4.56
C ARG A 216 13.57 1.16 3.87
N ILE A 217 12.70 1.11 2.85
CA ILE A 217 12.62 0.00 1.90
C ILE A 217 12.84 0.50 0.47
N GLU A 218 13.38 -0.38 -0.37
CA GLU A 218 13.34 -0.22 -1.82
C GLU A 218 12.16 -1.06 -2.36
N HIS A 219 11.28 -0.41 -3.14
CA HIS A 219 10.11 -1.06 -3.71
C HIS A 219 10.37 -1.32 -5.19
N VAL A 220 10.53 -2.58 -5.55
CA VAL A 220 10.90 -3.01 -6.89
C VAL A 220 9.73 -2.87 -7.84
N MET A 221 9.88 -2.00 -8.84
CA MET A 221 8.87 -1.70 -9.83
C MET A 221 9.20 -2.38 -11.15
N PRO A 222 8.55 -3.50 -11.51
CA PRO A 222 8.82 -4.18 -12.79
C PRO A 222 8.41 -3.31 -13.98
N ALA A 223 9.02 -3.53 -15.14
CA ALA A 223 8.75 -2.79 -16.39
C ALA A 223 7.26 -2.76 -16.76
N SER A 224 6.51 -3.79 -16.40
CA SER A 224 5.05 -3.85 -16.63
C SER A 224 4.30 -2.70 -15.96
N ARG A 225 4.80 -2.17 -14.84
CA ARG A 225 4.20 -1.03 -14.11
C ARG A 225 4.55 0.34 -14.67
N THR A 226 5.52 0.43 -15.61
CA THR A 226 5.91 1.68 -16.28
C THR A 226 5.33 1.82 -17.68
N THR A 227 4.50 0.86 -18.13
CA THR A 227 3.84 0.90 -19.42
C THR A 227 2.71 1.94 -19.45
N PHE A 228 2.43 2.46 -20.66
CA PHE A 228 1.33 3.42 -20.85
C PHE A 228 -0.03 2.80 -20.51
N ALA A 229 -0.25 1.54 -20.87
CA ALA A 229 -1.47 0.81 -20.53
C ALA A 229 -1.67 0.67 -19.03
N TYR A 230 -0.61 0.32 -18.30
CA TYR A 230 -0.67 0.27 -16.83
C TYR A 230 -0.98 1.65 -16.23
N ALA A 231 -0.25 2.69 -16.63
CA ALA A 231 -0.40 4.04 -16.09
C ALA A 231 -1.82 4.60 -16.28
N THR A 232 -2.42 4.41 -17.48
CA THR A 232 -3.78 4.86 -17.76
C THR A 232 -4.82 4.10 -16.92
N ARG A 233 -4.71 2.77 -16.86
CA ARG A 233 -5.62 1.95 -16.06
C ARG A 233 -5.49 2.23 -14.57
N HIS A 234 -4.26 2.32 -14.07
CA HIS A 234 -4.01 2.66 -12.67
C HIS A 234 -4.55 4.07 -12.31
N ALA A 235 -4.35 5.06 -13.17
CA ALA A 235 -4.88 6.41 -12.96
C ALA A 235 -6.42 6.44 -12.91
N PHE A 236 -7.07 5.68 -13.80
CA PHE A 236 -8.53 5.54 -13.84
C PHE A 236 -9.06 4.87 -12.57
N ASP A 237 -8.53 3.71 -12.19
CA ASP A 237 -8.98 2.95 -11.02
C ASP A 237 -8.65 3.64 -9.70
N SER A 238 -7.49 4.29 -9.58
CA SER A 238 -7.15 5.13 -8.41
C SER A 238 -8.12 6.30 -8.22
N ALA A 239 -8.62 6.89 -9.31
CA ALA A 239 -9.63 7.93 -9.22
C ALA A 239 -10.98 7.36 -8.73
N ARG A 240 -11.35 6.18 -9.21
CA ARG A 240 -12.56 5.47 -8.78
C ARG A 240 -12.51 5.12 -7.29
N SER A 241 -11.42 4.54 -6.81
CA SER A 241 -11.29 4.17 -5.40
C SER A 241 -11.38 5.38 -4.47
N ARG A 242 -10.82 6.54 -4.86
CA ARG A 242 -10.98 7.80 -4.11
C ARG A 242 -12.42 8.29 -4.03
N VAL A 243 -13.22 8.08 -5.08
CA VAL A 243 -14.65 8.40 -5.07
C VAL A 243 -15.39 7.47 -4.13
N VAL A 244 -15.13 6.17 -4.19
CA VAL A 244 -15.74 5.16 -3.30
C VAL A 244 -15.41 5.48 -1.84
N ASP A 245 -14.14 5.72 -1.53
CA ASP A 245 -13.72 6.09 -0.18
C ASP A 245 -14.42 7.37 0.32
N ARG A 246 -14.52 8.40 -0.52
CA ARG A 246 -15.15 9.67 -0.14
C ARG A 246 -16.66 9.56 -0.01
N ALA A 247 -17.31 8.71 -0.80
CA ALA A 247 -18.77 8.53 -0.79
C ALA A 247 -19.31 8.05 0.55
N GLY A 248 -18.52 7.28 1.31
CA GLY A 248 -18.86 6.83 2.67
C GLY A 248 -18.70 7.87 3.77
N GLN A 249 -18.28 9.11 3.46
CA GLN A 249 -17.96 10.14 4.45
C GLN A 249 -19.02 11.24 4.51
N PRO A 250 -19.20 11.91 5.67
CA PRO A 250 -20.11 13.05 5.79
C PRO A 250 -19.84 14.14 4.74
N GLY A 251 -20.89 14.77 4.21
CA GLY A 251 -20.79 15.83 3.21
C GLY A 251 -20.30 15.37 1.83
N ALA A 252 -20.34 14.07 1.54
CA ALA A 252 -19.85 13.50 0.28
C ALA A 252 -20.57 14.06 -0.95
N THR A 253 -21.91 14.20 -0.92
CA THR A 253 -22.72 14.56 -2.10
C THR A 253 -22.29 15.88 -2.72
N GLY A 254 -22.22 16.96 -1.95
CA GLY A 254 -21.81 18.27 -2.45
C GLY A 254 -20.37 18.28 -2.97
N TYR A 255 -19.46 17.62 -2.23
CA TYR A 255 -18.08 17.46 -2.65
C TYR A 255 -17.98 16.69 -3.97
N LEU A 256 -18.66 15.56 -4.11
CA LEU A 256 -18.62 14.74 -5.33
C LEU A 256 -19.24 15.48 -6.52
N ALA A 257 -20.33 16.20 -6.33
CA ALA A 257 -20.94 17.02 -7.38
C ALA A 257 -19.96 18.09 -7.92
N SER A 258 -19.30 18.83 -7.02
CA SER A 258 -18.28 19.81 -7.41
C SER A 258 -17.08 19.16 -8.13
N ARG A 259 -16.66 17.98 -7.67
CA ARG A 259 -15.58 17.20 -8.32
C ARG A 259 -15.98 16.68 -9.69
N TYR A 260 -17.25 16.32 -9.88
CA TYR A 260 -17.76 15.90 -11.19
C TYR A 260 -17.59 17.02 -12.21
N LEU A 261 -18.11 18.20 -11.94
CA LEU A 261 -18.00 19.37 -12.83
C LEU A 261 -16.54 19.73 -13.13
N ALA A 262 -15.69 19.77 -12.09
CA ALA A 262 -14.27 20.04 -12.25
C ALA A 262 -13.56 18.99 -13.14
N ASN A 263 -13.96 17.72 -13.06
CA ASN A 263 -13.33 16.66 -13.86
C ASN A 263 -13.85 16.61 -15.30
N VAL A 264 -15.02 17.15 -15.62
CA VAL A 264 -15.45 17.37 -17.02
C VAL A 264 -14.47 18.32 -17.70
N GLY A 265 -14.22 19.50 -17.14
CA GLY A 265 -13.28 20.46 -17.71
C GLY A 265 -11.84 19.91 -17.81
N LYS A 266 -11.39 19.19 -16.78
CA LYS A 266 -10.05 18.54 -16.77
C LYS A 266 -9.93 17.46 -17.84
N ALA A 267 -10.93 16.62 -18.03
CA ALA A 267 -10.89 15.56 -19.05
C ALA A 267 -10.74 16.16 -20.46
N LEU A 268 -11.57 17.16 -20.78
CA LEU A 268 -11.53 17.87 -22.06
C LEU A 268 -10.20 18.61 -22.26
N GLY A 269 -9.75 19.37 -21.25
CA GLY A 269 -8.50 20.13 -21.32
C GLY A 269 -7.27 19.22 -21.48
N PHE A 270 -7.20 18.13 -20.76
CA PHE A 270 -6.08 17.16 -20.92
C PHE A 270 -6.15 16.39 -22.24
N ALA A 271 -7.33 16.07 -22.76
CA ALA A 271 -7.49 15.47 -24.08
C ALA A 271 -7.00 16.41 -25.18
N LEU A 272 -7.38 17.70 -25.13
CA LEU A 272 -6.89 18.71 -26.05
C LEU A 272 -5.37 18.90 -25.93
N LEU A 273 -4.84 18.97 -24.71
CA LEU A 273 -3.39 19.09 -24.48
C LEU A 273 -2.64 17.89 -25.05
N ALA A 274 -3.19 16.69 -24.94
CA ALA A 274 -2.61 15.48 -25.52
C ALA A 274 -2.56 15.56 -27.06
N LEU A 275 -3.66 16.01 -27.67
CA LEU A 275 -3.73 16.21 -29.12
C LEU A 275 -2.69 17.23 -29.61
N LEU A 276 -2.64 18.40 -28.98
CA LEU A 276 -1.66 19.45 -29.33
C LEU A 276 -0.21 18.97 -29.19
N ASN A 277 0.12 18.26 -28.09
CA ASN A 277 1.45 17.66 -27.94
C ASN A 277 1.74 16.56 -28.96
N GLY A 278 0.72 15.81 -29.38
CA GLY A 278 0.83 14.82 -30.46
C GLY A 278 1.17 15.47 -31.80
N ILE A 279 0.49 16.55 -32.17
CA ILE A 279 0.72 17.33 -33.40
C ILE A 279 2.16 17.86 -33.47
N VAL A 280 2.70 18.35 -32.34
CA VAL A 280 4.11 18.85 -32.30
C VAL A 280 5.12 17.76 -31.89
N PHE A 281 4.77 16.49 -32.05
CA PHE A 281 5.62 15.32 -31.83
C PHE A 281 6.20 15.18 -30.40
N ARG A 282 5.64 15.85 -29.40
CA ARG A 282 6.01 15.72 -27.99
C ARG A 282 5.36 14.50 -27.35
N ARG A 283 5.73 13.30 -27.81
CA ARG A 283 5.10 12.02 -27.43
C ARG A 283 5.01 11.78 -25.92
N GLY A 284 6.06 12.11 -25.16
CA GLY A 284 6.07 11.98 -23.69
C GLY A 284 5.03 12.88 -23.02
N ALA A 285 4.93 14.15 -23.43
CA ALA A 285 3.95 15.10 -22.92
C ALA A 285 2.52 14.70 -23.30
N ALA A 286 2.32 14.18 -24.52
CA ALA A 286 1.03 13.64 -24.95
C ALA A 286 0.57 12.46 -24.06
N LYS A 287 1.46 11.49 -23.79
CA LYS A 287 1.19 10.37 -22.87
C LYS A 287 0.82 10.85 -21.48
N LYS A 288 1.57 11.80 -20.90
CA LYS A 288 1.27 12.40 -19.59
C LYS A 288 -0.13 13.03 -19.57
N ALA A 289 -0.48 13.80 -20.57
CA ALA A 289 -1.80 14.43 -20.69
C ALA A 289 -2.92 13.39 -20.77
N LEU A 290 -2.74 12.31 -21.56
CA LEU A 290 -3.70 11.22 -21.66
C LEU A 290 -3.90 10.51 -20.33
N VAL A 291 -2.85 10.20 -19.57
CA VAL A 291 -2.99 9.58 -18.23
C VAL A 291 -3.80 10.48 -17.28
N ARG A 292 -3.59 11.81 -17.34
CA ARG A 292 -4.38 12.78 -16.56
C ARG A 292 -5.84 12.84 -17.01
N ALA A 293 -6.10 12.74 -18.32
CA ALA A 293 -7.45 12.63 -18.86
C ALA A 293 -8.15 11.34 -18.36
N TRP A 294 -7.50 10.19 -18.46
CA TRP A 294 -8.01 8.92 -17.95
C TRP A 294 -8.33 8.96 -16.45
N ARG A 295 -7.48 9.61 -15.65
CA ARG A 295 -7.78 9.85 -14.22
C ARG A 295 -9.08 10.63 -14.04
N SER A 296 -9.30 11.68 -14.84
CA SER A 296 -10.55 12.45 -14.77
C SER A 296 -11.75 11.61 -15.22
N CYS A 297 -11.60 10.76 -16.25
CA CYS A 297 -12.63 9.81 -16.66
C CYS A 297 -13.00 8.84 -15.52
N GLY A 298 -12.03 8.39 -14.70
CA GLY A 298 -12.29 7.56 -13.52
C GLY A 298 -13.23 8.26 -12.51
N TYR A 299 -13.02 9.55 -12.24
CA TYR A 299 -13.94 10.33 -11.43
C TYR A 299 -15.34 10.42 -12.07
N LEU A 300 -15.41 10.76 -13.35
CA LEU A 300 -16.68 10.92 -14.09
C LEU A 300 -17.46 9.60 -14.15
N TYR A 301 -16.77 8.48 -14.27
CA TYR A 301 -17.38 7.15 -14.28
C TYR A 301 -17.96 6.77 -12.91
N GLN A 302 -17.19 7.01 -11.82
CA GLN A 302 -17.55 6.49 -10.50
C GLN A 302 -18.50 7.39 -9.72
N ILE A 303 -18.41 8.73 -9.86
CA ILE A 303 -19.25 9.66 -9.07
C ILE A 303 -20.74 9.40 -9.25
N PRO A 304 -21.32 9.29 -10.47
CA PRO A 304 -22.74 9.03 -10.61
C PRO A 304 -23.16 7.66 -10.06
N ARG A 305 -22.26 6.67 -10.10
CA ARG A 305 -22.50 5.33 -9.54
C ARG A 305 -22.56 5.36 -8.03
N SER A 306 -21.60 6.01 -7.39
CA SER A 306 -21.55 6.11 -5.93
C SER A 306 -22.70 6.94 -5.36
N LEU A 307 -23.14 7.99 -6.05
CA LEU A 307 -24.32 8.77 -5.66
C LEU A 307 -25.63 7.97 -5.76
N ARG A 308 -25.67 6.90 -6.58
CA ARG A 308 -26.80 5.97 -6.69
C ARG A 308 -26.65 4.72 -5.81
N GLY A 309 -25.69 4.71 -4.87
CA GLY A 309 -25.41 3.56 -4.00
C GLY A 309 -24.77 2.36 -4.70
N LYS A 310 -24.18 2.55 -5.90
CA LYS A 310 -23.48 1.50 -6.66
C LYS A 310 -21.96 1.69 -6.52
N ILE A 311 -21.30 0.68 -6.01
CA ILE A 311 -19.83 0.62 -5.86
C ILE A 311 -19.20 -0.05 -7.08
#